data_b2dc4c7660a5783cbafbe242ea40fadb
#
_entry.id   b2dc4c7660a5783cbafbe242ea40fadb
#
_cell.length_a   1.000
_cell.length_b   1.000
_cell.length_c   1.000
_cell.angle_alpha   90.00
_cell.angle_beta   90.00
_cell.angle_gamma   90.00
#
_symmetry.space_group_name_H-M   'P 1'
#
loop_
_entity.id
_entity.type
_entity.pdbx_description
1 polymer ?
#
loop_
_entity_poly.entity_id
_entity_poly.type
_entity_poly.pdbx_seq_one_letter_code
_entity_poly.pdbx_strand_id
1 'polypeptide(L)'
;MIPEAELPRYRALSPHNVVRLTRPGSDYEGAAQTFEAWLSDGFLQADEPAMYLHEVKFDGRQRRDLIAALRLQPYEDRVVLPHERTHRGPKEDRLALLRATNVSLEPLWFVYQAHVSGIQPILDVVAERTPAVIFRGPEGTEHRLWTITDRTLHAAVHASFEDLPVLIADGHHRYETALAHSEEVGGPPDAASRFTLALLTDINDPGLEVLPTHRVLKAGVAVTGGEDVASLEATLDGIHGRVAVGTYRDHRFQVLPMEGEVAVVELHQQVIDNILGKRSPEELLLYTRDGSEAVRWVDEGVGVGAFFLDAPQLRQVLKLAQEGKTLPQKSTYFHPKPPSGMVFHRLDRTLRL
;
A
#
# COMPACT_ATOMS: atom_id res chain seq x y z
N MET A 1 8.69 4.60 2.18
CA MET A 1 9.70 3.56 2.59
C MET A 1 10.79 4.27 3.35
N ILE A 2 11.27 3.73 4.49
CA ILE A 2 12.36 4.35 5.27
C ILE A 2 13.65 4.26 4.45
N PRO A 3 14.32 5.40 4.15
CA PRO A 3 15.62 5.41 3.48
C PRO A 3 16.66 4.66 4.29
N GLU A 4 17.63 4.03 3.65
CA GLU A 4 18.67 3.25 4.33
C GLU A 4 19.50 4.11 5.30
N ALA A 5 19.77 5.35 4.92
CA ALA A 5 20.47 6.31 5.77
C ALA A 5 19.75 6.62 7.11
N GLU A 6 18.44 6.42 7.17
CA GLU A 6 17.66 6.65 8.39
C GLU A 6 17.52 5.40 9.28
N LEU A 7 17.84 4.21 8.79
CA LEU A 7 17.71 2.96 9.56
C LEU A 7 18.42 3.00 10.93
N PRO A 8 19.65 3.55 11.06
CA PRO A 8 20.31 3.65 12.37
C PRO A 8 19.49 4.47 13.38
N ARG A 9 18.85 5.55 12.93
CA ARG A 9 17.96 6.38 13.78
C ARG A 9 16.77 5.56 14.29
N TYR A 10 16.10 4.82 13.41
CA TYR A 10 14.96 3.98 13.82
C TYR A 10 15.38 2.84 14.76
N ARG A 11 16.54 2.21 14.52
CA ARG A 11 17.09 1.17 15.40
C ARG A 11 17.44 1.70 16.79
N ALA A 12 17.81 2.99 16.90
CA ALA A 12 18.14 3.65 18.17
C ALA A 12 16.89 4.03 19.00
N LEU A 13 15.71 4.13 18.40
CA LEU A 13 14.47 4.48 19.10
C LEU A 13 14.07 3.42 20.15
N SER A 14 14.33 2.13 19.86
CA SER A 14 14.03 1.03 20.76
C SER A 14 14.83 -0.22 20.39
N PRO A 15 15.26 -1.04 21.37
CA PRO A 15 15.80 -2.37 21.10
C PRO A 15 14.79 -3.28 20.40
N HIS A 16 13.49 -2.99 20.53
CA HIS A 16 12.40 -3.74 19.93
C HIS A 16 11.75 -3.02 18.74
N ASN A 17 12.44 -2.07 18.10
CA ASN A 17 11.91 -1.44 16.91
C ASN A 17 11.81 -2.45 15.77
N VAL A 18 10.62 -2.56 15.17
CA VAL A 18 10.27 -3.54 14.12
C VAL A 18 11.20 -3.45 12.90
N VAL A 19 11.86 -2.33 12.68
CA VAL A 19 12.85 -2.17 11.59
C VAL A 19 13.98 -3.22 11.66
N ARG A 20 14.24 -3.80 12.85
CA ARG A 20 15.20 -4.88 13.04
C ARG A 20 14.76 -6.17 12.35
N LEU A 21 13.46 -6.39 12.26
CA LEU A 21 12.85 -7.54 11.59
C LEU A 21 12.60 -7.26 10.11
N THR A 22 12.05 -6.08 9.78
CA THR A 22 11.57 -5.77 8.42
C THR A 22 12.67 -5.24 7.50
N ARG A 23 13.77 -4.74 8.06
CA ARG A 23 14.92 -4.17 7.33
C ARG A 23 16.25 -4.65 7.92
N PRO A 24 16.51 -5.98 7.95
CA PRO A 24 17.72 -6.55 8.55
C PRO A 24 18.98 -6.34 7.69
N GLY A 25 18.85 -5.81 6.46
CA GLY A 25 19.90 -5.89 5.45
C GLY A 25 19.97 -7.31 4.89
N SER A 26 21.17 -7.92 4.87
CA SER A 26 21.36 -9.31 4.46
C SER A 26 21.28 -10.32 5.62
N ASP A 27 21.07 -9.85 6.87
CA ASP A 27 21.01 -10.70 8.05
C ASP A 27 19.61 -11.25 8.33
N TYR A 28 19.09 -12.05 7.41
CA TYR A 28 17.75 -12.63 7.53
C TYR A 28 17.62 -13.62 8.69
N GLU A 29 18.69 -14.37 8.95
CA GLU A 29 18.76 -15.32 10.07
C GLU A 29 18.76 -14.61 11.43
N GLY A 30 19.49 -13.51 11.56
CA GLY A 30 19.45 -12.65 12.73
C GLY A 30 18.07 -12.02 12.96
N ALA A 31 17.32 -11.70 11.89
CA ALA A 31 15.94 -11.26 12.02
C ALA A 31 15.03 -12.37 12.57
N ALA A 32 15.17 -13.61 12.10
CA ALA A 32 14.43 -14.76 12.61
C ALA A 32 14.73 -15.00 14.09
N GLN A 33 16.00 -15.02 14.48
CA GLN A 33 16.43 -15.17 15.87
C GLN A 33 15.89 -14.04 16.75
N THR A 34 15.90 -12.81 16.25
CA THR A 34 15.35 -11.65 16.96
C THR A 34 13.85 -11.81 17.20
N PHE A 35 13.10 -12.29 16.22
CA PHE A 35 11.67 -12.54 16.37
C PHE A 35 11.37 -13.59 17.44
N GLU A 36 12.08 -14.72 17.43
CA GLU A 36 11.93 -15.78 18.43
C GLU A 36 12.38 -15.31 19.83
N ALA A 37 13.44 -14.52 19.93
CA ALA A 37 13.87 -13.92 21.19
C ALA A 37 12.79 -12.99 21.77
N TRP A 38 12.16 -12.13 20.95
CA TRP A 38 11.08 -11.25 21.40
C TRP A 38 9.84 -12.01 21.87
N LEU A 39 9.57 -13.18 21.32
CA LEU A 39 8.52 -14.08 21.84
C LEU A 39 8.92 -14.74 23.15
N SER A 40 10.15 -15.26 23.23
CA SER A 40 10.68 -15.91 24.43
C SER A 40 10.76 -14.95 25.63
N ASP A 41 11.15 -13.70 25.37
CA ASP A 41 11.28 -12.66 26.40
C ASP A 41 9.92 -12.04 26.79
N GLY A 42 8.82 -12.45 26.14
CA GLY A 42 7.47 -11.95 26.38
C GLY A 42 7.21 -10.53 25.87
N PHE A 43 8.12 -9.99 25.04
CA PHE A 43 7.89 -8.71 24.38
C PHE A 43 6.81 -8.83 23.30
N LEU A 44 6.81 -9.93 22.54
CA LEU A 44 5.71 -10.34 21.70
C LEU A 44 4.88 -11.41 22.44
N GLN A 45 3.58 -11.33 22.28
CA GLN A 45 2.65 -12.33 22.84
C GLN A 45 1.93 -13.03 21.70
N ALA A 46 1.78 -14.34 21.82
CA ALA A 46 0.93 -15.12 20.92
C ALA A 46 -0.52 -15.02 21.42
N ASP A 47 -1.39 -14.47 20.60
CA ASP A 47 -2.82 -14.46 20.88
C ASP A 47 -3.45 -15.83 20.53
N GLU A 48 -4.61 -16.13 21.13
CA GLU A 48 -5.52 -17.13 20.57
C GLU A 48 -5.93 -16.71 19.15
N PRO A 49 -6.46 -17.64 18.32
CA PRO A 49 -6.93 -17.28 16.99
C PRO A 49 -7.83 -16.05 17.01
N ALA A 50 -7.35 -14.96 16.42
CA ALA A 50 -7.97 -13.66 16.50
C ALA A 50 -7.97 -12.92 15.16
N MET A 51 -8.95 -12.05 14.98
CA MET A 51 -8.91 -10.92 14.07
C MET A 51 -8.74 -9.64 14.89
N TYR A 52 -8.43 -8.51 14.24
CA TYR A 52 -8.26 -7.26 14.97
C TYR A 52 -8.98 -6.14 14.24
N LEU A 53 -9.62 -5.26 15.02
CA LEU A 53 -9.99 -3.94 14.54
C LEU A 53 -8.82 -2.99 14.78
N HIS A 54 -8.39 -2.32 13.75
CA HIS A 54 -7.44 -1.21 13.82
C HIS A 54 -8.15 0.10 13.50
N GLU A 55 -7.94 1.12 14.31
CA GLU A 55 -8.42 2.46 14.07
C GLU A 55 -7.23 3.41 14.04
N VAL A 56 -7.17 4.27 13.03
CA VAL A 56 -6.19 5.35 12.95
C VAL A 56 -6.90 6.70 12.88
N LYS A 57 -6.45 7.65 13.73
CA LYS A 57 -6.87 9.05 13.71
C LYS A 57 -5.74 9.94 13.22
N PHE A 58 -6.02 10.78 12.27
CA PHE A 58 -5.06 11.70 11.64
C PHE A 58 -5.81 12.89 11.04
N ASP A 59 -5.25 14.07 11.10
CA ASP A 59 -5.77 15.31 10.48
C ASP A 59 -7.28 15.53 10.65
N GLY A 60 -7.80 15.22 11.86
CA GLY A 60 -9.23 15.32 12.17
C GLY A 60 -10.12 14.25 11.53
N ARG A 61 -9.54 13.28 10.84
CA ARG A 61 -10.22 12.12 10.22
C ARG A 61 -9.98 10.86 11.02
N GLN A 62 -10.74 9.83 10.70
CA GLN A 62 -10.63 8.50 11.31
C GLN A 62 -10.86 7.44 10.24
N ARG A 63 -10.01 6.41 10.22
CA ARG A 63 -10.19 5.21 9.39
C ARG A 63 -10.21 3.98 10.27
N ARG A 64 -11.05 3.02 9.90
CA ARG A 64 -11.14 1.70 10.53
C ARG A 64 -10.79 0.61 9.54
N ASP A 65 -9.94 -0.29 9.98
CA ASP A 65 -9.41 -1.38 9.19
C ASP A 65 -9.65 -2.70 9.94
N LEU A 66 -9.96 -3.77 9.23
CA LEU A 66 -9.91 -5.13 9.75
C LEU A 66 -8.53 -5.72 9.48
N ILE A 67 -7.87 -6.27 10.51
CA ILE A 67 -6.65 -7.08 10.32
C ILE A 67 -7.03 -8.55 10.50
N ALA A 68 -6.72 -9.37 9.51
CA ALA A 68 -7.03 -10.79 9.49
C ALA A 68 -6.04 -11.58 8.62
N ALA A 69 -6.10 -12.90 8.70
CA ALA A 69 -5.42 -13.78 7.76
C ALA A 69 -6.24 -13.89 6.48
N LEU A 70 -5.68 -13.44 5.35
CA LEU A 70 -6.30 -13.52 4.03
C LEU A 70 -5.67 -14.70 3.26
N ARG A 71 -6.52 -15.56 2.67
CA ARG A 71 -6.06 -16.66 1.82
C ARG A 71 -5.32 -16.12 0.60
N LEU A 72 -4.13 -16.66 0.37
CA LEU A 72 -3.35 -16.39 -0.83
C LEU A 72 -3.95 -17.14 -2.02
N GLN A 73 -4.21 -16.41 -3.10
CA GLN A 73 -4.79 -16.94 -4.33
C GLN A 73 -4.08 -16.33 -5.56
N PRO A 74 -3.92 -17.08 -6.64
CA PRO A 74 -3.44 -16.53 -7.90
C PRO A 74 -4.34 -15.40 -8.41
N TYR A 75 -3.77 -14.44 -9.14
CA TYR A 75 -4.55 -13.32 -9.71
C TYR A 75 -5.61 -13.80 -10.73
N GLU A 76 -5.40 -14.94 -11.34
CA GLU A 76 -6.30 -15.57 -12.30
C GLU A 76 -7.66 -15.94 -11.67
N ASP A 77 -7.68 -16.23 -10.37
CA ASP A 77 -8.92 -16.51 -9.62
C ASP A 77 -9.78 -15.26 -9.40
N ARG A 78 -9.22 -14.05 -9.65
CA ARG A 78 -9.92 -12.75 -9.59
C ARG A 78 -10.55 -12.43 -8.22
N VAL A 79 -10.07 -13.04 -7.19
CA VAL A 79 -10.43 -12.74 -5.79
C VAL A 79 -9.51 -11.66 -5.24
N VAL A 80 -8.21 -11.73 -5.55
CA VAL A 80 -7.25 -10.68 -5.23
C VAL A 80 -6.85 -9.96 -6.51
N LEU A 81 -7.12 -8.67 -6.56
CA LEU A 81 -6.96 -7.85 -7.75
C LEU A 81 -5.73 -6.96 -7.63
N PRO A 82 -4.72 -7.10 -8.49
CA PRO A 82 -3.64 -6.12 -8.61
C PRO A 82 -4.10 -4.93 -9.43
N HIS A 83 -3.64 -3.73 -9.10
CA HIS A 83 -3.86 -2.53 -9.92
C HIS A 83 -2.57 -1.93 -10.49
N GLU A 84 -1.40 -2.44 -10.12
CA GLU A 84 -0.10 -2.03 -10.65
C GLU A 84 0.70 -3.25 -11.13
N ARG A 85 1.57 -3.03 -12.11
CA ARG A 85 2.52 -4.06 -12.56
C ARG A 85 3.70 -4.14 -11.61
N THR A 86 4.19 -5.35 -11.35
CA THR A 86 5.36 -5.61 -10.49
C THR A 86 6.62 -5.88 -11.31
N HIS A 87 7.80 -5.63 -10.72
CA HIS A 87 9.11 -5.94 -11.29
C HIS A 87 9.85 -6.99 -10.48
N ARG A 88 10.82 -7.69 -11.11
CA ARG A 88 11.50 -8.86 -10.52
C ARG A 88 12.44 -8.56 -9.35
N GLY A 89 13.17 -7.43 -9.36
CA GLY A 89 14.28 -7.16 -8.43
C GLY A 89 13.95 -7.20 -6.92
N PRO A 90 12.90 -6.50 -6.42
CA PRO A 90 12.59 -6.46 -4.99
C PRO A 90 12.05 -7.77 -4.39
N LYS A 91 11.70 -8.76 -5.23
CA LYS A 91 11.05 -10.01 -4.77
C LYS A 91 12.04 -10.97 -4.11
N GLU A 92 13.28 -11.03 -4.57
CA GLU A 92 14.28 -11.99 -4.05
C GLU A 92 14.65 -11.69 -2.60
N ASP A 93 14.89 -10.42 -2.25
CA ASP A 93 15.18 -9.96 -0.90
C ASP A 93 14.02 -10.31 0.07
N ARG A 94 12.78 -10.01 -0.33
CA ARG A 94 11.59 -10.28 0.47
C ARG A 94 11.33 -11.77 0.65
N LEU A 95 11.57 -12.58 -0.38
CA LEU A 95 11.43 -14.02 -0.30
C LEU A 95 12.49 -14.64 0.63
N ALA A 96 13.73 -14.15 0.60
CA ALA A 96 14.77 -14.58 1.51
C ALA A 96 14.41 -14.28 2.98
N LEU A 97 13.87 -13.10 3.26
CA LEU A 97 13.38 -12.74 4.59
C LEU A 97 12.21 -13.63 5.04
N LEU A 98 11.22 -13.87 4.18
CA LEU A 98 10.10 -14.77 4.47
C LEU A 98 10.56 -16.21 4.75
N ARG A 99 11.47 -16.74 3.96
CA ARG A 99 12.04 -18.09 4.14
C ARG A 99 12.77 -18.22 5.48
N ALA A 100 13.54 -17.20 5.87
CA ALA A 100 14.28 -17.22 7.12
C ALA A 100 13.36 -17.08 8.33
N THR A 101 12.41 -16.15 8.31
CA THR A 101 11.55 -15.85 9.46
C THR A 101 10.33 -16.75 9.55
N ASN A 102 9.81 -17.22 8.43
CA ASN A 102 8.52 -17.89 8.31
C ASN A 102 7.35 -17.10 8.96
N VAL A 103 7.40 -15.76 8.84
CA VAL A 103 6.45 -14.83 9.46
C VAL A 103 6.08 -13.72 8.47
N SER A 104 4.79 -13.44 8.34
CA SER A 104 4.30 -12.22 7.70
C SER A 104 4.51 -11.04 8.67
N LEU A 105 5.60 -10.29 8.47
CA LEU A 105 6.09 -9.24 9.39
C LEU A 105 5.37 -7.91 9.24
N GLU A 106 4.69 -7.71 8.13
CA GLU A 106 3.98 -6.47 7.79
C GLU A 106 2.66 -6.82 7.12
N PRO A 107 1.54 -6.19 7.49
CA PRO A 107 0.29 -6.45 6.80
C PRO A 107 0.37 -5.98 5.34
N LEU A 108 -0.22 -6.75 4.46
CA LEU A 108 -0.55 -6.32 3.12
C LEU A 108 -1.82 -5.50 3.20
N TRP A 109 -1.86 -4.38 2.53
CA TRP A 109 -3.03 -3.51 2.59
C TRP A 109 -3.93 -3.75 1.39
N PHE A 110 -5.20 -4.07 1.69
CA PHE A 110 -6.24 -4.29 0.70
C PHE A 110 -7.40 -3.32 0.93
N VAL A 111 -8.08 -3.00 -0.16
CA VAL A 111 -9.37 -2.32 -0.09
C VAL A 111 -10.46 -3.20 -0.71
N TYR A 112 -11.65 -3.11 -0.15
CA TYR A 112 -12.83 -3.84 -0.62
C TYR A 112 -14.02 -2.91 -0.71
N GLN A 113 -15.01 -3.27 -1.52
CA GLN A 113 -16.27 -2.54 -1.59
C GLN A 113 -17.34 -3.37 -0.89
N ALA A 114 -17.64 -3.01 0.36
CA ALA A 114 -18.68 -3.69 1.11
C ALA A 114 -20.07 -3.51 0.46
N HIS A 115 -20.88 -4.56 0.52
CA HIS A 115 -22.31 -4.46 0.29
C HIS A 115 -22.99 -3.80 1.50
N VAL A 116 -24.22 -3.29 1.34
CA VAL A 116 -24.97 -2.51 2.35
C VAL A 116 -25.11 -3.21 3.72
N SER A 117 -24.97 -4.53 3.79
CA SER A 117 -25.01 -5.34 5.01
C SER A 117 -23.64 -5.74 5.57
N GLY A 118 -22.59 -5.04 5.18
CA GLY A 118 -21.20 -5.47 5.33
C GLY A 118 -20.64 -5.48 6.74
N ILE A 119 -19.31 -5.44 6.79
CA ILE A 119 -18.45 -5.63 7.97
C ILE A 119 -18.56 -4.45 8.93
N GLN A 120 -18.93 -3.25 8.45
CA GLN A 120 -18.93 -2.03 9.25
C GLN A 120 -19.73 -2.13 10.57
N PRO A 121 -20.96 -2.69 10.61
CA PRO A 121 -21.69 -2.87 11.87
C PRO A 121 -20.95 -3.75 12.88
N ILE A 122 -20.17 -4.74 12.41
CA ILE A 122 -19.36 -5.59 13.29
C ILE A 122 -18.22 -4.77 13.90
N LEU A 123 -17.53 -3.99 13.07
CA LEU A 123 -16.44 -3.12 13.52
C LEU A 123 -16.94 -2.05 14.49
N ASP A 124 -18.13 -1.50 14.27
CA ASP A 124 -18.74 -0.50 15.15
C ASP A 124 -19.00 -1.08 16.55
N VAL A 125 -19.58 -2.28 16.65
CA VAL A 125 -19.78 -2.97 17.94
C VAL A 125 -18.46 -3.27 18.65
N VAL A 126 -17.42 -3.64 17.92
CA VAL A 126 -16.08 -3.86 18.49
C VAL A 126 -15.46 -2.56 18.99
N ALA A 127 -15.63 -1.47 18.26
CA ALA A 127 -15.08 -0.16 18.61
C ALA A 127 -15.67 0.46 19.90
N GLU A 128 -16.85 0.00 20.35
CA GLU A 128 -17.44 0.40 21.63
C GLU A 128 -16.71 -0.20 22.84
N ARG A 129 -15.92 -1.26 22.63
CA ARG A 129 -15.13 -1.91 23.68
C ARG A 129 -13.87 -1.10 24.00
N THR A 130 -13.20 -1.44 25.11
CA THR A 130 -11.88 -0.90 25.40
C THR A 130 -10.84 -1.48 24.45
N PRO A 131 -10.03 -0.65 23.76
CA PRO A 131 -8.96 -1.15 22.91
C PRO A 131 -7.89 -1.88 23.74
N ALA A 132 -7.34 -2.94 23.19
CA ALA A 132 -6.23 -3.68 23.80
C ALA A 132 -4.93 -2.86 23.80
N VAL A 133 -4.71 -2.05 22.75
CA VAL A 133 -3.51 -1.22 22.61
C VAL A 133 -3.88 0.15 22.07
N ILE A 134 -3.25 1.19 22.62
CA ILE A 134 -3.29 2.57 22.09
C ILE A 134 -1.85 3.06 21.96
N PHE A 135 -1.49 3.59 20.80
CA PHE A 135 -0.16 4.18 20.62
C PHE A 135 -0.20 5.36 19.64
N ARG A 136 0.86 6.17 19.67
CA ARG A 136 1.06 7.25 18.71
C ARG A 136 2.07 6.81 17.65
N GLY A 137 1.67 6.96 16.41
CA GLY A 137 2.52 6.72 15.25
C GLY A 137 3.29 7.97 14.82
N PRO A 138 4.06 7.87 13.75
CA PRO A 138 4.68 9.03 13.10
C PRO A 138 3.63 10.08 12.70
N GLU A 139 4.09 11.32 12.53
CA GLU A 139 3.26 12.44 12.03
C GLU A 139 2.03 12.75 12.92
N GLY A 140 2.07 12.35 14.21
CA GLY A 140 1.00 12.63 15.17
C GLY A 140 -0.25 11.76 15.03
N THR A 141 -0.20 10.69 14.26
CA THR A 141 -1.30 9.72 14.15
C THR A 141 -1.54 9.01 15.48
N GLU A 142 -2.80 8.79 15.83
CA GLU A 142 -3.22 7.96 16.98
C GLU A 142 -3.78 6.64 16.46
N HIS A 143 -3.26 5.55 16.98
CA HIS A 143 -3.68 4.19 16.60
C HIS A 143 -4.30 3.47 17.78
N ARG A 144 -5.36 2.73 17.52
CA ARG A 144 -6.03 1.86 18.49
C ARG A 144 -6.21 0.48 17.88
N LEU A 145 -6.03 -0.55 18.70
CA LEU A 145 -6.16 -1.94 18.29
C LEU A 145 -7.09 -2.68 19.28
N TRP A 146 -8.07 -3.40 18.75
CA TRP A 146 -8.94 -4.30 19.51
C TRP A 146 -8.74 -5.71 19.02
N THR A 147 -8.61 -6.64 19.95
CA THR A 147 -8.57 -8.08 19.64
C THR A 147 -9.99 -8.64 19.56
N ILE A 148 -10.29 -9.38 18.51
CA ILE A 148 -11.58 -10.03 18.25
C ILE A 148 -11.33 -11.53 18.32
N THR A 149 -11.74 -12.18 19.41
CA THR A 149 -11.62 -13.63 19.62
C THR A 149 -12.98 -14.35 19.54
N ASP A 150 -14.06 -13.58 19.42
CA ASP A 150 -15.43 -14.13 19.32
C ASP A 150 -15.63 -14.85 17.98
N ARG A 151 -15.81 -16.16 18.05
CA ARG A 151 -15.99 -17.02 16.88
C ARG A 151 -17.26 -16.69 16.09
N THR A 152 -18.29 -16.14 16.72
CA THR A 152 -19.50 -15.70 16.04
C THR A 152 -19.20 -14.49 15.15
N LEU A 153 -18.42 -13.55 15.66
CA LEU A 153 -17.96 -12.41 14.87
C LEU A 153 -17.01 -12.86 13.74
N HIS A 154 -16.12 -13.83 13.99
CA HIS A 154 -15.28 -14.41 12.93
C HIS A 154 -16.12 -14.99 11.80
N ALA A 155 -17.14 -15.79 12.12
CA ALA A 155 -18.03 -16.38 11.12
C ALA A 155 -18.81 -15.30 10.33
N ALA A 156 -19.27 -14.25 11.02
CA ALA A 156 -19.96 -13.14 10.36
C ALA A 156 -19.04 -12.35 9.42
N VAL A 157 -17.80 -12.10 9.83
CA VAL A 157 -16.78 -11.49 8.96
C VAL A 157 -16.51 -12.37 7.76
N HIS A 158 -16.27 -13.67 7.97
CA HIS A 158 -16.01 -14.62 6.88
C HIS A 158 -17.16 -14.60 5.86
N ALA A 159 -18.40 -14.72 6.30
CA ALA A 159 -19.57 -14.66 5.43
C ALA A 159 -19.69 -13.34 4.64
N SER A 160 -19.23 -12.24 5.23
CA SER A 160 -19.25 -10.92 4.55
C SER A 160 -18.22 -10.81 3.42
N PHE A 161 -17.18 -11.67 3.40
CA PHE A 161 -16.13 -11.69 2.38
C PHE A 161 -16.27 -12.83 1.36
N GLU A 162 -17.25 -13.73 1.48
CA GLU A 162 -17.32 -14.99 0.72
C GLU A 162 -17.22 -14.78 -0.81
N ASP A 163 -17.88 -13.76 -1.35
CA ASP A 163 -17.85 -13.44 -2.79
C ASP A 163 -17.27 -12.04 -3.07
N LEU A 164 -16.49 -11.51 -2.15
CA LEU A 164 -16.02 -10.14 -2.21
C LEU A 164 -14.57 -10.07 -2.68
N PRO A 165 -14.30 -9.58 -3.91
CA PRO A 165 -12.92 -9.38 -4.35
C PRO A 165 -12.27 -8.24 -3.56
N VAL A 166 -10.97 -8.37 -3.33
CA VAL A 166 -10.15 -7.36 -2.66
C VAL A 166 -9.10 -6.80 -3.62
N LEU A 167 -8.91 -5.48 -3.61
CA LEU A 167 -7.89 -4.80 -4.39
C LEU A 167 -6.64 -4.59 -3.53
N ILE A 168 -5.47 -4.94 -4.00
CA ILE A 168 -4.22 -4.63 -3.30
C ILE A 168 -4.03 -3.10 -3.32
N ALA A 169 -4.09 -2.47 -2.15
CA ALA A 169 -3.81 -1.03 -1.99
C ALA A 169 -2.31 -0.76 -1.86
N ASP A 170 -1.60 -1.60 -1.10
CA ASP A 170 -0.14 -1.53 -0.94
C ASP A 170 0.45 -2.93 -0.75
N GLY A 171 1.58 -3.17 -1.41
CA GLY A 171 2.35 -4.40 -1.24
C GLY A 171 2.23 -5.43 -2.35
N HIS A 172 2.00 -5.04 -3.61
CA HIS A 172 1.94 -5.98 -4.75
C HIS A 172 3.12 -6.95 -4.80
N HIS A 173 4.36 -6.46 -4.68
CA HIS A 173 5.56 -7.32 -4.65
C HIS A 173 5.57 -8.27 -3.45
N ARG A 174 5.09 -7.80 -2.27
CA ARG A 174 5.00 -8.63 -1.05
C ARG A 174 3.94 -9.71 -1.19
N TYR A 175 2.81 -9.41 -1.87
CA TYR A 175 1.77 -10.39 -2.14
C TYR A 175 2.28 -11.53 -3.02
N GLU A 176 2.91 -11.21 -4.15
CA GLU A 176 3.46 -12.23 -5.06
C GLU A 176 4.58 -13.03 -4.41
N THR A 177 5.37 -12.41 -3.53
CA THR A 177 6.38 -13.09 -2.74
C THR A 177 5.74 -14.05 -1.72
N ALA A 178 4.66 -13.61 -1.04
CA ALA A 178 3.93 -14.45 -0.10
C ALA A 178 3.25 -15.64 -0.79
N LEU A 179 2.71 -15.43 -1.98
CA LEU A 179 2.11 -16.50 -2.79
C LEU A 179 3.18 -17.55 -3.18
N ALA A 180 4.32 -17.11 -3.71
CA ALA A 180 5.42 -18.00 -4.05
C ALA A 180 5.94 -18.78 -2.83
N HIS A 181 6.12 -18.11 -1.69
CA HIS A 181 6.52 -18.75 -0.43
C HIS A 181 5.48 -19.78 0.04
N SER A 182 4.19 -19.47 -0.06
CA SER A 182 3.11 -20.39 0.28
C SER A 182 3.13 -21.67 -0.57
N GLU A 183 3.46 -21.55 -1.84
CA GLU A 183 3.63 -22.69 -2.74
C GLU A 183 4.83 -23.55 -2.37
N GLU A 184 5.96 -22.91 -2.00
CA GLU A 184 7.18 -23.62 -1.56
C GLU A 184 6.97 -24.37 -0.24
N VAL A 185 6.36 -23.74 0.75
CA VAL A 185 6.12 -24.34 2.08
C VAL A 185 5.05 -25.44 1.99
N GLY A 186 4.04 -25.25 1.16
CA GLY A 186 2.93 -26.16 1.00
C GLY A 186 2.06 -26.25 2.25
N GLY A 187 1.38 -27.38 2.39
CA GLY A 187 0.44 -27.64 3.49
C GLY A 187 -1.00 -27.79 3.00
N PRO A 188 -1.91 -28.26 3.86
CA PRO A 188 -3.31 -28.36 3.52
C PRO A 188 -3.98 -26.99 3.35
N PRO A 189 -5.19 -26.92 2.77
CA PRO A 189 -5.84 -25.67 2.42
C PRO A 189 -6.06 -24.70 3.60
N ASP A 190 -6.21 -25.23 4.82
CA ASP A 190 -6.42 -24.49 6.06
C ASP A 190 -5.12 -24.21 6.85
N ALA A 191 -3.95 -24.57 6.31
CA ALA A 191 -2.68 -24.27 6.97
C ALA A 191 -2.38 -22.76 6.97
N ALA A 192 -1.82 -22.25 8.08
CA ALA A 192 -1.46 -20.83 8.20
C ALA A 192 -0.50 -20.35 7.08
N SER A 193 0.33 -21.25 6.55
CA SER A 193 1.20 -20.98 5.38
C SER A 193 0.44 -20.64 4.09
N ARG A 194 -0.88 -20.91 4.02
CA ARG A 194 -1.75 -20.58 2.87
C ARG A 194 -2.37 -19.20 2.97
N PHE A 195 -2.03 -18.45 4.00
CA PHE A 195 -2.60 -17.13 4.26
C PHE A 195 -1.50 -16.09 4.44
N THR A 196 -1.86 -14.84 4.29
CA THR A 196 -0.99 -13.70 4.59
C THR A 196 -1.69 -12.77 5.58
N LEU A 197 -0.91 -12.01 6.34
CA LEU A 197 -1.45 -10.95 7.17
C LEU A 197 -1.99 -9.84 6.28
N ALA A 198 -3.28 -9.56 6.38
CA ALA A 198 -3.98 -8.54 5.62
C ALA A 198 -4.54 -7.45 6.53
N LEU A 199 -4.46 -6.21 6.08
CA LEU A 199 -5.22 -5.09 6.58
C LEU A 199 -6.24 -4.72 5.50
N LEU A 200 -7.51 -4.71 5.85
CA LEU A 200 -8.64 -4.61 4.94
C LEU A 200 -9.45 -3.35 5.27
N THR A 201 -9.55 -2.43 4.31
CA THR A 201 -10.27 -1.15 4.46
C THR A 201 -11.45 -1.09 3.49
N ASP A 202 -12.60 -0.65 3.95
CA ASP A 202 -13.73 -0.36 3.05
C ASP A 202 -13.39 0.83 2.14
N ILE A 203 -13.66 0.70 0.85
CA ILE A 203 -13.47 1.77 -0.14
C ILE A 203 -14.27 3.04 0.20
N ASN A 204 -15.34 2.89 0.99
CA ASN A 204 -16.20 4.00 1.41
C ASN A 204 -15.82 4.57 2.79
N ASP A 205 -14.76 4.06 3.44
CA ASP A 205 -14.32 4.62 4.72
C ASP A 205 -13.87 6.08 4.53
N PRO A 206 -14.43 7.04 5.31
CA PRO A 206 -14.15 8.48 5.14
C PRO A 206 -12.68 8.87 5.45
N GLY A 207 -11.95 8.02 6.14
CA GLY A 207 -10.53 8.19 6.40
C GLY A 207 -9.62 7.50 5.39
N LEU A 208 -10.17 6.83 4.37
CA LEU A 208 -9.36 6.30 3.28
C LEU A 208 -9.09 7.39 2.26
N GLU A 209 -7.82 7.71 2.08
CA GLU A 209 -7.37 8.74 1.16
C GLU A 209 -6.43 8.15 0.11
N VAL A 210 -6.61 8.58 -1.14
CA VAL A 210 -5.67 8.30 -2.22
C VAL A 210 -5.05 9.63 -2.64
N LEU A 211 -3.74 9.73 -2.49
CA LEU A 211 -3.00 10.93 -2.87
C LEU A 211 -2.43 10.78 -4.28
N PRO A 212 -2.31 11.88 -5.02
CA PRO A 212 -1.67 11.88 -6.31
C PRO A 212 -0.17 11.59 -6.19
N THR A 213 0.40 11.11 -7.26
CA THR A 213 1.86 11.02 -7.41
C THR A 213 2.25 11.74 -8.68
N HIS A 214 2.96 12.84 -8.55
CA HIS A 214 3.49 13.62 -9.66
C HIS A 214 4.75 12.97 -10.24
N ARG A 215 5.05 13.27 -11.49
CA ARG A 215 6.22 12.74 -12.21
C ARG A 215 7.12 13.88 -12.62
N VAL A 216 8.43 13.72 -12.41
CA VAL A 216 9.44 14.63 -12.95
C VAL A 216 10.31 13.86 -13.92
N LEU A 217 10.39 14.35 -15.15
CA LEU A 217 11.17 13.76 -16.22
C LEU A 217 12.62 14.20 -16.08
N LYS A 218 13.55 13.25 -15.91
CA LYS A 218 15.00 13.52 -15.77
C LYS A 218 15.65 13.95 -17.10
N ALA A 219 15.17 13.43 -18.22
CA ALA A 219 15.71 13.70 -19.55
C ALA A 219 14.66 13.42 -20.64
N GLY A 220 14.73 14.14 -21.74
CA GLY A 220 13.84 14.00 -22.88
C GLY A 220 13.22 15.32 -23.30
N VAL A 221 12.23 15.25 -24.19
CA VAL A 221 11.47 16.42 -24.60
C VAL A 221 10.14 16.42 -23.85
N ALA A 222 9.92 17.44 -23.02
CA ALA A 222 8.62 17.60 -22.36
C ALA A 222 7.55 18.00 -23.39
N VAL A 223 6.33 17.54 -23.17
CA VAL A 223 5.19 17.87 -24.01
C VAL A 223 4.78 19.32 -23.81
N THR A 224 4.50 20.00 -24.90
CA THR A 224 3.93 21.36 -24.93
C THR A 224 2.57 21.31 -25.62
N GLY A 225 1.66 22.22 -25.28
CA GLY A 225 0.40 22.36 -25.99
C GLY A 225 -0.84 22.46 -25.13
N GLY A 226 -0.66 22.62 -23.83
CA GLY A 226 -1.74 22.92 -22.88
C GLY A 226 -2.11 24.40 -22.81
N GLU A 227 -3.16 24.71 -22.08
CA GLU A 227 -3.56 26.07 -21.73
C GLU A 227 -2.63 26.62 -20.64
N ASP A 228 -2.05 27.82 -20.86
CA ASP A 228 -1.19 28.47 -19.85
C ASP A 228 -2.00 28.87 -18.63
N VAL A 229 -1.48 28.58 -17.44
CA VAL A 229 -2.07 28.96 -16.15
C VAL A 229 -1.02 29.66 -15.28
N ALA A 230 -1.49 30.43 -14.30
CA ALA A 230 -0.63 31.39 -13.60
C ALA A 230 0.31 30.75 -12.54
N SER A 231 -0.05 29.59 -11.98
CA SER A 231 0.66 29.00 -10.82
C SER A 231 0.44 27.50 -10.71
N LEU A 232 1.21 26.88 -9.80
CA LEU A 232 1.01 25.48 -9.41
C LEU A 232 -0.41 25.26 -8.86
N GLU A 233 -0.92 26.15 -8.02
CA GLU A 233 -2.28 26.07 -7.47
C GLU A 233 -3.33 26.06 -8.58
N ALA A 234 -3.26 27.02 -9.51
CA ALA A 234 -4.14 27.07 -10.68
C ALA A 234 -4.00 25.82 -11.57
N THR A 235 -2.83 25.22 -11.62
CA THR A 235 -2.60 23.94 -12.33
C THR A 235 -3.35 22.79 -11.66
N LEU A 236 -3.19 22.66 -10.34
CA LEU A 236 -3.82 21.59 -9.56
C LEU A 236 -5.35 21.73 -9.60
N ASP A 237 -5.87 22.95 -9.45
CA ASP A 237 -7.30 23.22 -9.59
C ASP A 237 -7.80 22.89 -11.00
N GLY A 238 -7.02 23.24 -12.02
CA GLY A 238 -7.37 22.99 -13.44
C GLY A 238 -7.45 21.51 -13.81
N ILE A 239 -6.75 20.63 -13.12
CA ILE A 239 -6.79 19.18 -13.35
C ILE A 239 -7.75 18.44 -12.42
N HIS A 240 -8.19 19.06 -11.32
CA HIS A 240 -8.99 18.40 -10.29
C HIS A 240 -10.31 17.84 -10.85
N GLY A 241 -10.55 16.55 -10.64
CA GLY A 241 -11.73 15.83 -11.11
C GLY A 241 -11.83 15.69 -12.63
N ARG A 242 -10.77 16.00 -13.38
CA ARG A 242 -10.74 15.97 -14.85
C ARG A 242 -9.74 14.96 -15.37
N VAL A 243 -9.95 14.47 -16.60
CA VAL A 243 -8.94 13.72 -17.34
C VAL A 243 -8.00 14.73 -18.00
N ALA A 244 -7.09 15.28 -17.18
CA ALA A 244 -6.13 16.30 -17.58
C ALA A 244 -4.84 16.14 -16.79
N VAL A 245 -3.74 16.68 -17.32
CA VAL A 245 -2.41 16.67 -16.72
C VAL A 245 -1.91 18.09 -16.63
N GLY A 246 -1.42 18.48 -15.46
CA GLY A 246 -0.64 19.70 -15.30
C GLY A 246 0.77 19.50 -15.80
N THR A 247 1.39 20.51 -16.39
CA THR A 247 2.80 20.47 -16.78
C THR A 247 3.53 21.70 -16.25
N TYR A 248 4.83 21.51 -15.93
CA TYR A 248 5.73 22.60 -15.60
C TYR A 248 7.05 22.44 -16.32
N ARG A 249 7.42 23.47 -17.07
CA ARG A 249 8.68 23.56 -17.80
C ARG A 249 9.01 25.00 -18.14
N ASP A 250 10.29 25.35 -18.17
CA ASP A 250 10.77 26.69 -18.57
C ASP A 250 10.02 27.81 -17.84
N HIS A 251 9.78 27.63 -16.51
CA HIS A 251 9.01 28.53 -15.63
C HIS A 251 7.56 28.78 -16.08
N ARG A 252 6.95 27.86 -16.83
CA ARG A 252 5.56 27.93 -17.28
C ARG A 252 4.75 26.75 -16.77
N PHE A 253 3.56 27.07 -16.28
CA PHE A 253 2.54 26.08 -15.92
C PHE A 253 1.49 25.99 -17.01
N GLN A 254 1.09 24.77 -17.35
CA GLN A 254 0.03 24.52 -18.33
C GLN A 254 -0.89 23.40 -17.84
N VAL A 255 -2.14 23.42 -18.29
CA VAL A 255 -3.10 22.32 -18.15
C VAL A 255 -3.35 21.71 -19.51
N LEU A 256 -3.06 20.42 -19.65
CA LEU A 256 -3.22 19.64 -20.88
C LEU A 256 -4.39 18.67 -20.71
N PRO A 257 -5.53 18.86 -21.37
CA PRO A 257 -6.60 17.87 -21.44
C PRO A 257 -6.09 16.59 -22.09
N MET A 258 -6.50 15.42 -21.56
CA MET A 258 -6.16 14.12 -22.10
C MET A 258 -7.42 13.43 -22.64
N GLU A 259 -7.26 12.64 -23.70
CA GLU A 259 -8.35 11.81 -24.22
C GLU A 259 -8.31 10.44 -23.51
N GLY A 260 -9.42 10.03 -22.88
CA GLY A 260 -9.52 8.74 -22.21
C GLY A 260 -10.26 8.79 -20.87
N GLU A 261 -10.03 7.80 -20.00
CA GLU A 261 -10.78 7.65 -18.76
C GLU A 261 -9.96 8.01 -17.49
N VAL A 262 -8.64 7.80 -17.49
CA VAL A 262 -7.78 7.98 -16.31
C VAL A 262 -6.51 8.71 -16.68
N ALA A 263 -6.37 9.94 -16.22
CA ALA A 263 -5.29 10.86 -16.61
C ALA A 263 -3.88 10.25 -16.56
N VAL A 264 -3.56 9.44 -15.52
CA VAL A 264 -2.24 8.81 -15.40
C VAL A 264 -1.99 7.74 -16.48
N VAL A 265 -3.02 7.00 -16.89
CA VAL A 265 -2.93 6.00 -17.97
C VAL A 265 -2.66 6.73 -19.28
N GLU A 266 -3.44 7.76 -19.55
CA GLU A 266 -3.34 8.55 -20.78
C GLU A 266 -1.99 9.27 -20.88
N LEU A 267 -1.50 9.84 -19.79
CA LEU A 267 -0.15 10.45 -19.73
C LEU A 267 0.92 9.43 -20.13
N HIS A 268 0.84 8.21 -19.60
CA HIS A 268 1.82 7.18 -19.96
C HIS A 268 1.71 6.78 -21.42
N GLN A 269 0.53 6.40 -21.89
CA GLN A 269 0.31 5.92 -23.26
C GLN A 269 0.62 6.97 -24.34
N GLN A 270 0.18 8.20 -24.12
CA GLN A 270 0.30 9.25 -25.14
C GLN A 270 1.65 9.98 -25.09
N VAL A 271 2.32 10.01 -23.93
CA VAL A 271 3.50 10.83 -23.69
C VAL A 271 4.69 10.02 -23.18
N ILE A 272 4.59 9.47 -21.97
CA ILE A 272 5.75 8.94 -21.25
C ILE A 272 6.32 7.71 -21.95
N ASP A 273 5.50 6.77 -22.40
CA ASP A 273 5.96 5.54 -23.05
C ASP A 273 6.72 5.80 -24.34
N ASN A 274 6.35 6.85 -25.06
CA ASN A 274 7.09 7.31 -26.25
C ASN A 274 8.48 7.87 -25.89
N ILE A 275 8.60 8.55 -24.74
CA ILE A 275 9.88 9.09 -24.24
C ILE A 275 10.74 7.96 -23.65
N LEU A 276 10.13 7.02 -22.95
CA LEU A 276 10.81 5.87 -22.35
C LEU A 276 11.46 4.97 -23.42
N GLY A 277 10.72 4.63 -24.46
CA GLY A 277 11.15 3.65 -25.44
C GLY A 277 11.42 2.28 -24.81
N LYS A 278 12.69 1.86 -24.71
CA LYS A 278 13.09 0.59 -24.07
C LYS A 278 13.62 0.74 -22.63
N ARG A 279 13.67 1.97 -22.11
CA ARG A 279 14.20 2.27 -20.75
C ARG A 279 13.13 1.96 -19.70
N SER A 280 13.56 1.67 -18.49
CA SER A 280 12.64 1.53 -17.36
C SER A 280 12.14 2.91 -16.89
N PRO A 281 10.93 2.99 -16.31
CA PRO A 281 10.44 4.24 -15.74
C PRO A 281 11.38 4.85 -14.70
N GLU A 282 12.03 4.04 -13.88
CA GLU A 282 12.95 4.49 -12.82
C GLU A 282 14.21 5.20 -13.36
N GLU A 283 14.63 4.85 -14.58
CA GLU A 283 15.76 5.52 -15.22
C GLU A 283 15.44 6.97 -15.60
N LEU A 284 14.18 7.25 -15.95
CA LEU A 284 13.76 8.54 -16.50
C LEU A 284 12.83 9.36 -15.63
N LEU A 285 12.14 8.74 -14.67
CA LEU A 285 11.15 9.42 -13.85
C LEU A 285 11.60 9.49 -12.39
N LEU A 286 11.37 10.65 -11.80
CA LEU A 286 11.27 10.83 -10.34
C LEU A 286 9.80 10.95 -9.97
N TYR A 287 9.48 10.58 -8.74
CA TYR A 287 8.13 10.58 -8.22
C TYR A 287 8.06 11.35 -6.91
N THR A 288 7.10 12.24 -6.79
CA THR A 288 6.80 12.93 -5.54
C THR A 288 5.29 13.13 -5.38
N ARG A 289 4.85 13.31 -4.14
CA ARG A 289 3.48 13.71 -3.80
C ARG A 289 3.33 15.21 -3.65
N ASP A 290 4.45 15.91 -3.53
CA ASP A 290 4.50 17.36 -3.32
C ASP A 290 4.77 18.05 -4.66
N GLY A 291 3.76 18.78 -5.16
CA GLY A 291 3.88 19.54 -6.39
C GLY A 291 4.96 20.62 -6.32
N SER A 292 5.16 21.23 -5.15
CA SER A 292 6.22 22.24 -4.95
C SER A 292 7.62 21.61 -5.02
N GLU A 293 7.77 20.38 -4.53
CA GLU A 293 9.01 19.62 -4.70
C GLU A 293 9.29 19.29 -6.17
N ALA A 294 8.24 18.93 -6.93
CA ALA A 294 8.38 18.68 -8.36
C ALA A 294 8.83 19.93 -9.12
N VAL A 295 8.26 21.10 -8.81
CA VAL A 295 8.70 22.40 -9.37
C VAL A 295 10.17 22.65 -9.03
N ARG A 296 10.54 22.54 -7.75
CA ARG A 296 11.92 22.75 -7.28
C ARG A 296 12.91 21.85 -8.00
N TRP A 297 12.62 20.57 -8.20
CA TRP A 297 13.52 19.66 -8.94
C TRP A 297 13.73 20.06 -10.39
N VAL A 298 12.73 20.66 -11.03
CA VAL A 298 12.89 21.21 -12.39
C VAL A 298 13.74 22.49 -12.37
N ASP A 299 13.48 23.41 -11.44
CA ASP A 299 14.22 24.68 -11.31
C ASP A 299 15.69 24.46 -10.96
N GLU A 300 15.99 23.44 -10.15
CA GLU A 300 17.36 23.04 -9.79
C GLU A 300 18.06 22.20 -10.88
N GLY A 301 17.38 21.91 -11.99
CA GLY A 301 17.95 21.14 -13.11
C GLY A 301 18.07 19.63 -12.84
N VAL A 302 17.42 19.11 -11.78
CA VAL A 302 17.33 17.66 -11.51
C VAL A 302 16.43 16.98 -12.54
N GLY A 303 15.44 17.70 -13.04
CA GLY A 303 14.54 17.28 -14.11
C GLY A 303 14.38 18.33 -15.19
N VAL A 304 13.90 17.92 -16.36
CA VAL A 304 13.65 18.80 -17.52
C VAL A 304 12.18 19.23 -17.64
N GLY A 305 11.30 18.68 -16.82
CA GLY A 305 9.89 19.04 -16.76
C GLY A 305 9.13 18.17 -15.77
N ALA A 306 8.04 18.69 -15.24
CA ALA A 306 7.14 17.99 -14.31
C ALA A 306 5.76 17.79 -14.92
N PHE A 307 5.13 16.68 -14.52
CA PHE A 307 3.74 16.34 -14.78
C PHE A 307 2.99 16.24 -13.47
N PHE A 308 1.97 17.07 -13.31
CA PHE A 308 1.06 17.03 -12.16
C PHE A 308 -0.16 16.20 -12.51
N LEU A 309 -0.58 15.39 -11.57
CA LEU A 309 -1.73 14.51 -11.72
C LEU A 309 -2.67 14.70 -10.55
N ASP A 310 -3.95 14.57 -10.80
CA ASP A 310 -4.93 14.33 -9.75
C ASP A 310 -4.90 12.87 -9.31
N ALA A 311 -5.36 12.60 -8.09
CA ALA A 311 -5.49 11.22 -7.60
C ALA A 311 -6.55 10.48 -8.42
N PRO A 312 -6.29 9.26 -8.89
CA PRO A 312 -7.31 8.49 -9.57
C PRO A 312 -8.43 8.13 -8.59
N GLN A 313 -9.66 8.21 -9.05
CA GLN A 313 -10.81 7.82 -8.23
C GLN A 313 -10.75 6.32 -7.93
N LEU A 314 -10.83 5.95 -6.65
CA LEU A 314 -10.66 4.57 -6.22
C LEU A 314 -11.66 3.59 -6.87
N ARG A 315 -12.89 4.04 -7.13
CA ARG A 315 -13.89 3.24 -7.86
C ARG A 315 -13.48 2.95 -9.30
N GLN A 316 -12.79 3.90 -9.98
CA GLN A 316 -12.25 3.67 -11.32
C GLN A 316 -11.09 2.67 -11.28
N VAL A 317 -10.20 2.79 -10.27
CA VAL A 317 -9.10 1.84 -10.07
C VAL A 317 -9.64 0.42 -9.86
N LEU A 318 -10.65 0.26 -9.01
CA LEU A 318 -11.30 -1.03 -8.75
C LEU A 318 -11.93 -1.60 -10.02
N LYS A 319 -12.68 -0.78 -10.78
CA LYS A 319 -13.28 -1.18 -12.07
C LYS A 319 -12.22 -1.69 -13.05
N LEU A 320 -11.14 -0.92 -13.24
CA LEU A 320 -10.05 -1.33 -14.14
C LEU A 320 -9.39 -2.65 -13.69
N ALA A 321 -9.14 -2.81 -12.39
CA ALA A 321 -8.60 -4.05 -11.85
C ALA A 321 -9.56 -5.24 -12.05
N GLN A 322 -10.87 -5.04 -11.87
CA GLN A 322 -11.90 -6.02 -12.20
C GLN A 322 -11.96 -6.36 -13.70
N GLU A 323 -11.59 -5.47 -14.57
CA GLU A 323 -11.44 -5.71 -16.01
C GLU A 323 -10.10 -6.37 -16.39
N GLY A 324 -9.22 -6.62 -15.39
CA GLY A 324 -7.87 -7.17 -15.61
C GLY A 324 -6.87 -6.15 -16.17
N LYS A 325 -7.20 -4.88 -16.09
CA LYS A 325 -6.33 -3.77 -16.50
C LYS A 325 -5.52 -3.27 -15.30
N THR A 326 -4.29 -2.83 -15.55
CA THR A 326 -3.40 -2.28 -14.53
C THR A 326 -3.04 -0.84 -14.85
N LEU A 327 -2.85 -0.05 -13.82
CA LEU A 327 -2.31 1.30 -13.93
C LEU A 327 -0.78 1.27 -14.09
N PRO A 328 -0.17 2.34 -14.62
CA PRO A 328 1.27 2.54 -14.53
C PRO A 328 1.75 2.53 -13.09
N GLN A 329 3.02 2.21 -12.86
CA GLN A 329 3.60 2.25 -11.53
C GLN A 329 3.45 3.61 -10.85
N LYS A 330 3.32 3.59 -9.52
CA LYS A 330 3.18 4.80 -8.70
C LYS A 330 1.99 5.67 -9.10
N SER A 331 0.87 5.04 -9.52
CA SER A 331 -0.34 5.76 -9.88
C SER A 331 -1.20 6.12 -8.69
N THR A 332 -1.08 5.37 -7.60
CA THR A 332 -1.83 5.56 -6.36
C THR A 332 -0.89 5.65 -5.17
N TYR A 333 -1.26 6.47 -4.20
CA TYR A 333 -0.64 6.48 -2.89
C TYR A 333 -1.73 6.49 -1.82
N PHE A 334 -2.02 5.32 -1.29
CA PHE A 334 -2.99 5.18 -0.20
C PHE A 334 -2.42 5.73 1.10
N HIS A 335 -3.25 6.53 1.82
CA HIS A 335 -2.84 7.27 3.02
C HIS A 335 -3.92 7.18 4.13
N PRO A 336 -3.49 7.22 5.41
CA PRO A 336 -2.15 6.97 5.91
C PRO A 336 -1.78 5.49 5.80
N LYS A 337 -0.50 5.20 5.59
CA LYS A 337 -0.04 3.82 5.53
C LYS A 337 -0.14 3.14 6.89
N PRO A 338 -0.59 1.87 6.95
CA PRO A 338 -0.63 1.13 8.21
C PRO A 338 0.80 0.98 8.78
N PRO A 339 0.98 1.16 10.10
CA PRO A 339 2.26 0.95 10.74
C PRO A 339 2.63 -0.53 10.75
N SER A 340 3.93 -0.82 10.60
CA SER A 340 4.47 -2.17 10.77
C SER A 340 4.63 -2.51 12.25
N GLY A 341 4.51 -3.79 12.62
CA GLY A 341 4.81 -4.25 13.97
C GLY A 341 3.64 -4.27 14.95
N MET A 342 2.41 -3.99 14.51
CA MET A 342 1.22 -4.14 15.35
C MET A 342 0.85 -5.60 15.58
N VAL A 343 0.82 -6.36 14.50
CA VAL A 343 0.45 -7.78 14.47
C VAL A 343 1.38 -8.49 13.50
N PHE A 344 1.67 -9.75 13.81
CA PHE A 344 2.47 -10.66 12.98
C PHE A 344 1.66 -11.93 12.73
N HIS A 345 1.89 -12.58 11.59
CA HIS A 345 1.24 -13.85 11.29
C HIS A 345 2.30 -14.92 10.98
N ARG A 346 2.33 -16.00 11.77
CA ARG A 346 3.21 -17.15 11.53
C ARG A 346 2.71 -17.97 10.36
N LEU A 347 3.62 -18.32 9.45
CA LEU A 347 3.31 -19.06 8.23
C LEU A 347 3.55 -20.57 8.41
N ASP A 348 3.25 -21.07 9.60
CA ASP A 348 3.48 -22.49 9.93
C ASP A 348 2.46 -23.39 9.23
N ARG A 349 2.96 -24.37 8.46
CA ARG A 349 2.13 -25.35 7.76
C ARG A 349 1.39 -26.33 8.70
N THR A 350 1.76 -26.38 9.97
CA THR A 350 1.10 -27.25 10.97
C THR A 350 -0.01 -26.55 11.72
N LEU A 351 -0.01 -25.22 11.78
CA LEU A 351 -1.12 -24.43 12.35
C LEU A 351 -2.31 -24.42 11.39
N ARG A 352 -3.52 -24.44 11.95
CA ARG A 352 -4.78 -24.38 11.22
C ARG A 352 -5.52 -23.10 11.55
N LEU A 353 -6.16 -22.51 10.54
CA LEU A 353 -6.98 -21.29 10.65
C LEU A 353 -8.46 -21.62 10.45
#